data_d0c6c8d6ecd1992015a282d7dd689a96
#
_entry.id   d0c6c8d6ecd1992015a282d7dd689a96
#
_cell.length_a   1.000
_cell.length_b   1.000
_cell.length_c   1.000
_cell.angle_alpha   90.00
_cell.angle_beta   90.00
_cell.angle_gamma   90.00
#
_symmetry.space_group_name_H-M   'P 1'
#
loop_
_entity.id
_entity.type
_entity.pdbx_description
1 polymer ?
#
loop_
_entity_poly.entity_id
_entity_poly.type
_entity_poly.pdbx_seq_one_letter_code
_entity_poly.pdbx_strand_id
1 'polypeptide(L)'
;MIYAVDFDGTLCTNAWPDIGEPNIAFIQHFRELREQGHKLILWTCREGEMLQKAIDWCAEWELYFDAHNENLPELIEKYGNDCRKIGADYYCDDKNYWLMP
;
A
#
# COMPACT_ATOMS: atom_id res chain seq x y z
N MET A 1 8.96 10.41 3.91
CA MET A 1 8.88 8.99 4.31
C MET A 1 8.17 8.18 3.26
N ILE A 2 8.52 6.90 3.14
CA ILE A 2 7.88 5.95 2.24
C ILE A 2 7.09 4.96 3.07
N TYR A 3 5.79 4.82 2.78
CA TYR A 3 4.89 3.89 3.46
C TYR A 3 4.46 2.80 2.47
N ALA A 4 4.72 1.55 2.82
CA ALA A 4 4.20 0.39 2.09
C ALA A 4 2.91 -0.05 2.79
N VAL A 5 1.78 0.00 2.09
CA VAL A 5 0.45 -0.14 2.68
C VAL A 5 -0.23 -1.39 2.12
N ASP A 6 -0.60 -2.30 3.01
CA ASP A 6 -1.39 -3.47 2.69
C ASP A 6 -2.84 -3.08 2.35
N PHE A 7 -3.53 -3.94 1.62
CA PHE A 7 -4.91 -3.70 1.19
C PHE A 7 -5.92 -4.49 2.02
N ASP A 8 -6.01 -5.82 1.81
CA ASP A 8 -6.99 -6.67 2.50
C ASP A 8 -6.66 -6.76 3.99
N GLY A 9 -7.60 -6.37 4.84
CA GLY A 9 -7.43 -6.33 6.28
C GLY A 9 -6.83 -5.04 6.81
N THR A 10 -6.41 -4.11 5.97
CA THR A 10 -5.83 -2.82 6.36
C THR A 10 -6.65 -1.65 5.84
N LEU A 11 -6.77 -1.47 4.52
CA LEU A 11 -7.60 -0.41 3.92
C LEU A 11 -9.07 -0.78 3.84
N CYS A 12 -9.37 -2.06 3.93
CA CYS A 12 -10.74 -2.59 3.97
C CYS A 12 -10.76 -3.84 4.84
N THR A 13 -11.94 -4.31 5.22
CA THR A 13 -12.08 -5.61 5.87
C THR A 13 -11.69 -6.72 4.88
N ASN A 14 -11.21 -7.85 5.40
CA ASN A 14 -10.81 -8.96 4.55
C ASN A 14 -12.05 -9.72 4.05
N ALA A 15 -12.30 -9.66 2.75
CA ALA A 15 -13.41 -10.34 2.08
C ALA A 15 -12.95 -11.02 0.78
N TRP A 16 -11.66 -11.36 0.70
CA TRP A 16 -11.06 -11.98 -0.48
C TRP A 16 -11.91 -13.12 -1.05
N PRO A 17 -12.13 -13.20 -2.36
CA PRO A 17 -11.55 -12.36 -3.43
C PRO A 17 -12.26 -11.02 -3.64
N ASP A 18 -13.36 -10.78 -2.95
CA ASP A 18 -14.08 -9.52 -3.00
C ASP A 18 -13.37 -8.45 -2.18
N ILE A 19 -13.80 -7.21 -2.31
CA ILE A 19 -13.31 -6.10 -1.50
C ILE A 19 -14.32 -5.86 -0.38
N GLY A 20 -13.83 -5.82 0.86
CA GLY A 20 -14.67 -5.65 2.04
C GLY A 20 -15.07 -4.19 2.29
N GLU A 21 -15.48 -3.93 3.52
CA GLU A 21 -15.90 -2.60 3.95
C GLU A 21 -14.68 -1.68 4.09
N PRO A 22 -14.77 -0.40 3.69
CA PRO A 22 -13.65 0.51 3.76
C PRO A 22 -13.26 0.86 5.20
N ASN A 23 -11.98 0.93 5.47
CA ASN A 23 -11.43 1.52 6.68
C ASN A 23 -11.23 3.02 6.43
N ILE A 24 -12.26 3.79 6.63
CA ILE A 24 -12.28 5.21 6.27
C ILE A 24 -11.21 6.00 7.01
N ALA A 25 -10.97 5.69 8.29
CA ALA A 25 -9.95 6.37 9.09
C ALA A 25 -8.55 6.19 8.50
N PHE A 26 -8.20 4.96 8.09
CA PHE A 26 -6.90 4.69 7.48
C PHE A 26 -6.79 5.29 6.08
N ILE A 27 -7.84 5.17 5.27
CA ILE A 27 -7.87 5.78 3.94
C ILE A 27 -7.60 7.28 4.04
N GLN A 28 -8.28 7.96 4.95
CA GLN A 28 -8.11 9.38 5.17
C GLN A 28 -6.70 9.71 5.67
N HIS A 29 -6.16 8.91 6.59
CA HIS A 29 -4.82 9.07 7.12
C HIS A 29 -3.75 9.01 6.00
N PHE A 30 -3.83 8.01 5.14
CA PHE A 30 -2.86 7.85 4.04
C PHE A 30 -3.02 8.94 2.98
N ARG A 31 -4.24 9.39 2.72
CA ARG A 31 -4.47 10.54 1.85
C ARG A 31 -3.77 11.79 2.40
N GLU A 32 -3.90 12.05 3.68
CA GLU A 32 -3.26 13.18 4.34
C GLU A 32 -1.73 13.08 4.30
N LEU A 33 -1.18 11.89 4.53
CA LEU A 33 0.27 11.66 4.41
C LEU A 33 0.77 11.99 3.01
N ARG A 34 0.06 11.56 1.99
CA ARG A 34 0.44 11.85 0.61
C ARG A 34 0.37 13.34 0.28
N GLU A 35 -0.64 14.04 0.79
CA GLU A 35 -0.77 15.50 0.65
C GLU A 35 0.40 16.23 1.32
N GLN A 36 0.96 15.67 2.38
CA GLN A 36 2.12 16.21 3.09
C GLN A 36 3.46 15.89 2.39
N GLY A 37 3.43 15.24 1.25
CA GLY A 37 4.62 14.94 0.46
C GLY A 37 5.22 13.57 0.71
N HIS A 38 4.60 12.72 1.53
CA HIS A 38 5.03 11.34 1.72
C HIS A 38 4.67 10.48 0.52
N LYS A 39 5.40 9.39 0.32
CA LYS A 39 5.19 8.44 -0.78
C LYS A 39 4.49 7.21 -0.28
N LEU A 40 3.56 6.69 -1.08
CA LEU A 40 2.78 5.50 -0.77
C LEU A 40 3.02 4.43 -1.82
N ILE A 41 3.26 3.20 -1.37
CA ILE A 41 3.32 2.01 -2.21
C ILE A 41 2.18 1.10 -1.78
N LEU A 42 1.34 0.66 -2.71
CA LEU A 42 0.37 -0.39 -2.45
C LEU A 42 1.12 -1.72 -2.46
N TRP A 43 1.15 -2.40 -1.30
CA TRP A 43 1.93 -3.62 -1.08
C TRP A 43 1.01 -4.76 -0.67
N THR A 44 0.58 -5.58 -1.63
CA THR A 44 -0.48 -6.57 -1.46
C THR A 44 -0.15 -7.88 -2.18
N CYS A 45 -0.75 -8.97 -1.70
CA CYS A 45 -0.70 -10.26 -2.40
C CYS A 45 -1.56 -10.28 -3.66
N ARG A 46 -2.44 -9.29 -3.85
CA ARG A 46 -3.25 -9.19 -5.06
C ARG A 46 -2.36 -8.93 -6.27
N GLU A 47 -2.69 -9.57 -7.39
CA GLU A 47 -2.00 -9.37 -8.67
C GLU A 47 -2.99 -9.41 -9.82
N GLY A 48 -2.56 -9.02 -11.01
CA GLY A 48 -3.41 -9.04 -12.21
C GLY A 48 -4.68 -8.22 -12.04
N GLU A 49 -5.82 -8.80 -12.44
CA GLU A 49 -7.11 -8.11 -12.37
C GLU A 49 -7.54 -7.80 -10.93
N MET A 50 -7.18 -8.65 -9.97
CA MET A 50 -7.51 -8.42 -8.56
C MET A 50 -6.75 -7.22 -8.00
N LEU A 51 -5.50 -7.02 -8.43
CA LEU A 51 -4.72 -5.84 -8.08
C LEU A 51 -5.33 -4.60 -8.71
N GLN A 52 -5.71 -4.66 -9.99
CA GLN A 52 -6.33 -3.52 -10.66
C GLN A 52 -7.65 -3.11 -10.00
N LYS A 53 -8.46 -4.07 -9.58
CA LYS A 53 -9.70 -3.80 -8.84
C LYS A 53 -9.41 -3.06 -7.53
N ALA A 54 -8.36 -3.45 -6.83
CA ALA A 54 -7.97 -2.77 -5.58
C ALA A 54 -7.51 -1.33 -5.86
N ILE A 55 -6.70 -1.12 -6.90
CA ILE A 55 -6.25 0.21 -7.31
C ILE A 55 -7.45 1.10 -7.67
N ASP A 56 -8.37 0.59 -8.47
CA ASP A 56 -9.56 1.32 -8.90
C ASP A 56 -10.48 1.66 -7.72
N TRP A 57 -10.64 0.72 -6.79
CA TRP A 57 -11.42 0.94 -5.58
C TRP A 57 -10.81 2.05 -4.72
N CYS A 58 -9.49 2.03 -4.53
CA CYS A 58 -8.80 3.09 -3.80
C CYS A 58 -8.96 4.45 -4.49
N ALA A 59 -8.90 4.47 -5.82
CA ALA A 59 -9.09 5.70 -6.60
C ALA A 59 -10.49 6.30 -6.39
N GLU A 60 -11.52 5.48 -6.20
CA GLU A 60 -12.88 5.95 -5.86
C GLU A 60 -12.90 6.72 -4.53
N TRP A 61 -11.99 6.38 -3.62
CA TRP A 61 -11.80 7.07 -2.35
C TRP A 61 -10.75 8.19 -2.44
N GLU A 62 -10.28 8.50 -3.65
CA GLU A 62 -9.22 9.48 -3.90
C GLU A 62 -7.91 9.12 -3.19
N LEU A 63 -7.65 7.83 -3.00
CA LEU A 63 -6.40 7.32 -2.47
C LEU A 63 -5.56 6.78 -3.62
N TYR A 64 -4.43 7.45 -3.88
CA TYR A 64 -3.53 7.14 -4.98
C TYR A 64 -2.17 6.73 -4.46
N PHE A 65 -1.51 5.84 -5.18
CA PHE A 65 -0.20 5.30 -4.80
C PHE A 65 0.85 5.70 -5.84
N ASP A 66 2.08 5.82 -5.38
CA ASP A 66 3.22 6.16 -6.24
C ASP A 66 3.81 4.92 -6.92
N ALA A 67 3.53 3.74 -6.39
CA ALA A 67 3.88 2.45 -6.98
C ALA A 67 2.93 1.37 -6.46
N HIS A 68 2.85 0.25 -7.19
CA HIS A 68 2.00 -0.90 -6.83
C HIS A 68 2.86 -2.16 -6.90
N ASN A 69 3.04 -2.84 -5.76
CA ASN A 69 3.81 -4.09 -5.65
C ASN A 69 5.24 -4.02 -6.19
N GLU A 70 5.80 -2.83 -6.25
CA GLU A 70 7.17 -2.61 -6.69
C GLU A 70 7.78 -1.41 -5.97
N ASN A 71 9.10 -1.29 -6.03
CA ASN A 71 9.80 -0.14 -5.49
C ASN A 71 9.43 1.14 -6.23
N LEU A 72 9.58 2.29 -5.56
CA LEU A 72 9.50 3.58 -6.21
C LEU A 72 10.51 3.66 -7.37
N PRO A 73 10.14 4.26 -8.51
CA PRO A 73 11.03 4.36 -9.68
C PRO A 73 12.41 4.95 -9.33
N GLU A 74 12.46 5.96 -8.46
CA GLU A 74 13.71 6.60 -8.05
C GLU A 74 14.64 5.66 -7.28
N LEU A 75 14.09 4.69 -6.53
CA LEU A 75 14.91 3.68 -5.82
C LEU A 75 15.40 2.59 -6.78
N ILE A 76 14.59 2.21 -7.76
CA ILE A 76 15.01 1.26 -8.81
C ILE A 76 16.19 1.86 -9.58
N GLU A 77 16.10 3.11 -9.95
CA GLU A 77 17.17 3.82 -10.63
C GLU A 77 18.43 3.90 -9.77
N LYS A 78 18.29 4.27 -8.49
CA LYS A 78 19.41 4.43 -7.56
C LYS A 78 20.16 3.13 -7.32
N TYR A 79 19.48 2.01 -7.13
CA TYR A 79 20.07 0.74 -6.75
C TYR A 79 20.25 -0.23 -7.92
N GLY A 80 19.69 0.08 -9.08
CA GLY A 80 19.85 -0.74 -10.28
C GLY A 80 19.01 -2.02 -10.30
N ASN A 81 18.08 -2.19 -9.34
CA ASN A 81 17.19 -3.36 -9.29
C ASN A 81 15.91 -3.04 -8.52
N ASP A 82 14.94 -3.93 -8.64
CA ASP A 82 13.65 -3.88 -7.95
C ASP A 82 13.55 -5.08 -7.02
N CYS A 83 14.15 -4.98 -5.84
CA CYS A 83 14.16 -6.07 -4.87
C CYS A 83 12.76 -6.33 -4.28
N ARG A 84 12.49 -7.58 -3.87
CA ARG A 84 11.16 -8.00 -3.38
C ARG A 84 10.95 -7.84 -1.88
N LYS A 85 11.88 -7.28 -1.16
CA LYS A 85 11.54 -6.51 0.02
C LYS A 85 11.63 -5.06 -0.40
N ILE A 86 10.50 -4.46 -0.76
CA ILE A 86 10.50 -3.09 -1.27
C ILE A 86 11.05 -2.12 -0.23
N GLY A 87 11.77 -1.10 -0.71
CA GLY A 87 12.31 -0.06 0.16
C GLY A 87 11.23 0.86 0.68
N ALA A 88 10.95 0.78 1.97
CA ALA A 88 10.00 1.64 2.65
C ALA A 88 10.49 1.95 4.05
N ASP A 89 10.06 3.09 4.60
CA ASP A 89 10.35 3.45 5.99
C ASP A 89 9.42 2.70 6.94
N TYR A 90 8.18 2.49 6.51
CA TYR A 90 7.16 1.78 7.29
C TYR A 90 6.39 0.80 6.42
N TYR A 91 6.07 -0.36 6.99
CA TYR A 91 5.20 -1.36 6.41
C TYR A 91 3.92 -1.40 7.24
N CYS A 92 2.80 -0.98 6.65
CA CYS A 92 1.51 -0.88 7.33
C CYS A 92 0.66 -2.07 6.95
N ASP A 93 0.56 -3.05 7.86
CA ASP A 93 -0.05 -4.34 7.60
C ASP A 93 -0.80 -4.82 8.84
N ASP A 94 -1.89 -5.56 8.65
CA ASP A 94 -2.69 -6.13 9.72
C ASP A 94 -2.07 -7.40 10.34
N LYS A 95 -1.02 -7.94 9.72
CA LYS A 95 -0.39 -9.22 10.12
C LYS A 95 1.04 -9.07 10.62
N ASN A 96 1.36 -7.93 11.20
CA ASN A 96 2.68 -7.69 11.74
C ASN A 96 2.92 -8.50 13.03
N TYR A 97 4.08 -9.13 13.10
CA TYR A 97 4.55 -9.77 14.31
C TYR A 97 5.45 -8.80 15.07
N TRP A 98 5.08 -8.48 16.30
CA TRP A 98 5.83 -7.56 17.12
C TRP A 98 6.96 -8.27 17.86
N LEU A 99 8.19 -7.76 17.65
CA LEU A 99 9.35 -8.21 18.38
C LEU A 99 9.63 -7.23 19.53
N MET A 100 9.60 -7.75 20.74
CA MET A 100 9.91 -6.96 21.93
C MET A 100 11.34 -7.29 22.35
N PRO A 101 12.23 -6.29 22.46
CA PRO A 101 13.60 -6.53 22.93
C PRO A 101 13.65 -6.98 24.39
#